data_ca0383cd069b3cfb9754c2eaa18373e4
#
_entry.id   ca0383cd069b3cfb9754c2eaa18373e4
#
_cell.length_a   1.000
_cell.length_b   1.000
_cell.length_c   1.000
_cell.angle_alpha   90.00
_cell.angle_beta   90.00
_cell.angle_gamma   90.00
#
_symmetry.space_group_name_H-M   'P 1'
#
loop_
_entity.id
_entity.type
_entity.pdbx_description
1 polymer ?
#
loop_
_entity_poly.entity_id
_entity_poly.type
_entity_poly.pdbx_seq_one_letter_code
_entity_poly.pdbx_strand_id
1 'polypeptide(L)'
;MKILVTGASGFIGGRFARFALEQGLDVRVNGRRAEGVEHLVRRGAEFVQGDLSDADLVRDLCRDVDAVVHCAGAVGLWGRYQDFHQGNVLVTENVVEACLKRHVRRLVHLSSPSIYFDGRDHLGLTEDQVPKRFKHPYAATKYLAEQKVFGAQEFGLEVLALRPRFVTGAGDMSIFPRLLKMQRKGRLAIIGNGLNKVDFTSVQNLNEALLSSLLASGSALGKAYNISNGAPVPLWDVVNYVMRQMGVPQVTRYRSFGLAYSVAALNEGFCKLWPGRPEPTLSRLGMQVMNKNFTLDISRARHYLDYEPKVSLWTALDEFCGWWKAQDIR
;
A
#
# COMPACT_ATOMS: atom_id res chain seq x y z
N MET A 1 3.31 24.97 5.60
CA MET A 1 2.27 24.21 4.89
C MET A 1 1.64 23.25 5.90
N LYS A 2 0.32 23.33 6.05
CA LYS A 2 -0.45 22.41 6.90
C LYS A 2 -1.00 21.26 6.04
N ILE A 3 -0.74 20.02 6.42
CA ILE A 3 -1.21 18.85 5.69
C ILE A 3 -2.11 17.97 6.54
N LEU A 4 -3.10 17.34 5.91
CA LEU A 4 -3.86 16.23 6.50
C LEU A 4 -3.30 14.90 6.00
N VAL A 5 -2.96 14.00 6.91
CA VAL A 5 -2.61 12.61 6.58
C VAL A 5 -3.72 11.70 7.09
N THR A 6 -4.46 11.08 6.18
CA THR A 6 -5.48 10.09 6.55
C THR A 6 -4.86 8.71 6.68
N GLY A 7 -5.45 7.85 7.51
CA GLY A 7 -4.92 6.50 7.74
C GLY A 7 -3.60 6.48 8.52
N ALA A 8 -3.35 7.49 9.34
CA ALA A 8 -2.11 7.65 10.10
C ALA A 8 -1.90 6.57 11.19
N SER A 9 -2.95 5.87 11.63
CA SER A 9 -2.82 4.68 12.48
C SER A 9 -2.30 3.44 11.73
N GLY A 10 -2.20 3.51 10.40
CA GLY A 10 -1.62 2.46 9.56
C GLY A 10 -0.12 2.65 9.32
N PHE A 11 0.53 1.63 8.76
CA PHE A 11 1.97 1.62 8.51
C PHE A 11 2.43 2.81 7.65
N ILE A 12 1.91 2.95 6.43
CA ILE A 12 2.39 3.97 5.49
C ILE A 12 2.02 5.38 5.97
N GLY A 13 0.76 5.61 6.33
CA GLY A 13 0.30 6.94 6.77
C GLY A 13 1.00 7.40 8.05
N GLY A 14 1.23 6.50 9.03
CA GLY A 14 1.95 6.82 10.26
C GLY A 14 3.44 7.13 10.01
N ARG A 15 4.09 6.37 9.13
CA ARG A 15 5.50 6.61 8.76
C ARG A 15 5.66 7.92 8.00
N PHE A 16 4.73 8.23 7.09
CA PHE A 16 4.74 9.50 6.38
C PHE A 16 4.43 10.69 7.29
N ALA A 17 3.42 10.59 8.16
CA ALA A 17 3.10 11.66 9.11
C ALA A 17 4.30 12.00 10.02
N ARG A 18 4.99 10.97 10.53
CA ARG A 18 6.22 11.16 11.29
C ARG A 18 7.30 11.88 10.47
N PHE A 19 7.57 11.39 9.26
CA PHE A 19 8.54 11.99 8.36
C PHE A 19 8.20 13.45 8.04
N ALA A 20 6.94 13.75 7.76
CA ALA A 20 6.47 15.10 7.47
C ALA A 20 6.70 16.07 8.66
N LEU A 21 6.48 15.62 9.91
CA LEU A 21 6.81 16.38 11.11
C LEU A 21 8.33 16.64 11.22
N GLU A 22 9.15 15.65 10.91
CA GLU A 22 10.62 15.75 10.89
C GLU A 22 11.11 16.73 9.81
N GLN A 23 10.33 16.93 8.72
CA GLN A 23 10.56 17.95 7.70
C GLN A 23 9.99 19.34 8.07
N GLY A 24 9.45 19.51 9.27
CA GLY A 24 8.92 20.79 9.76
C GLY A 24 7.54 21.18 9.19
N LEU A 25 6.78 20.22 8.67
CA LEU A 25 5.41 20.46 8.24
C LEU A 25 4.45 20.48 9.45
N ASP A 26 3.38 21.28 9.35
CA ASP A 26 2.25 21.21 10.28
C ASP A 26 1.35 20.05 9.86
N VAL A 27 1.18 19.05 10.73
CA VAL A 27 0.55 17.79 10.37
C VAL A 27 -0.70 17.54 11.21
N ARG A 28 -1.85 17.49 10.55
CA ARG A 28 -3.08 16.90 11.08
C ARG A 28 -3.14 15.45 10.67
N VAL A 29 -3.47 14.55 11.60
CA VAL A 29 -3.59 13.11 11.36
C VAL A 29 -4.98 12.62 11.72
N ASN A 30 -5.51 11.70 10.91
CA ASN A 30 -6.77 11.03 11.17
C ASN A 30 -6.59 9.51 11.28
N GLY A 31 -7.33 8.91 12.19
CA GLY A 31 -7.43 7.48 12.39
C GLY A 31 -8.67 7.12 13.21
N ARG A 32 -9.16 5.89 13.07
CA ARG A 32 -10.34 5.41 13.79
C ARG A 32 -10.09 5.16 15.28
N ARG A 33 -8.85 5.01 15.68
CA ARG A 33 -8.41 4.73 17.04
C ARG A 33 -7.22 5.59 17.39
N ALA A 34 -7.10 5.99 18.65
CA ALA A 34 -5.98 6.76 19.17
C ALA A 34 -4.71 5.90 19.29
N GLU A 35 -4.90 4.60 19.57
CA GLU A 35 -3.78 3.67 19.65
C GLU A 35 -2.99 3.65 18.33
N GLY A 36 -1.69 3.78 18.44
CA GLY A 36 -0.76 3.81 17.31
C GLY A 36 -0.46 5.19 16.74
N VAL A 37 -1.15 6.27 17.20
CA VAL A 37 -0.84 7.66 16.80
C VAL A 37 -0.27 8.51 17.93
N GLU A 38 -0.23 8.03 19.17
CA GLU A 38 0.24 8.79 20.34
C GLU A 38 1.67 9.32 20.15
N HIS A 39 2.51 8.56 19.46
CA HIS A 39 3.87 8.96 19.16
C HIS A 39 3.94 10.15 18.16
N LEU A 40 2.93 10.32 17.31
CA LEU A 40 2.79 11.46 16.40
C LEU A 40 2.29 12.69 17.15
N VAL A 41 1.30 12.51 18.04
CA VAL A 41 0.78 13.59 18.91
C VAL A 41 1.89 14.16 19.79
N ARG A 42 2.70 13.30 20.42
CA ARG A 42 3.87 13.73 21.21
C ARG A 42 4.92 14.51 20.41
N ARG A 43 4.91 14.38 19.08
CA ARG A 43 5.77 15.11 18.14
C ARG A 43 5.12 16.36 17.56
N GLY A 44 3.90 16.70 18.01
CA GLY A 44 3.19 17.91 17.60
C GLY A 44 2.13 17.71 16.52
N ALA A 45 1.77 16.46 16.14
CA ALA A 45 0.65 16.24 15.23
C ALA A 45 -0.70 16.57 15.91
N GLU A 46 -1.58 17.25 15.20
CA GLU A 46 -2.98 17.41 15.57
C GLU A 46 -3.74 16.10 15.22
N PHE A 47 -4.22 15.37 16.22
CA PHE A 47 -4.98 14.13 15.99
C PHE A 47 -6.48 14.38 16.05
N VAL A 48 -7.20 13.95 15.03
CA VAL A 48 -8.66 13.95 14.97
C VAL A 48 -9.15 12.51 14.75
N GLN A 49 -9.81 11.96 15.75
CA GLN A 49 -10.36 10.60 15.69
C GLN A 49 -11.66 10.57 14.88
N GLY A 50 -11.81 9.57 14.00
CA GLY A 50 -13.09 9.28 13.35
C GLY A 50 -12.96 8.45 12.09
N ASP A 51 -14.13 8.03 11.58
CA ASP A 51 -14.23 7.23 10.34
C ASP A 51 -14.47 8.15 9.13
N LEU A 52 -13.74 7.93 8.06
CA LEU A 52 -13.85 8.71 6.83
C LEU A 52 -15.15 8.42 6.03
N SER A 53 -15.97 7.47 6.46
CA SER A 53 -17.33 7.32 5.95
C SER A 53 -18.28 8.44 6.41
N ASP A 54 -17.92 9.17 7.47
CA ASP A 54 -18.63 10.36 7.94
C ASP A 54 -18.13 11.58 7.13
N ALA A 55 -18.98 12.05 6.22
CA ALA A 55 -18.66 13.18 5.33
C ALA A 55 -18.52 14.51 6.06
N ASP A 56 -19.23 14.71 7.17
CA ASP A 56 -19.16 15.93 7.98
C ASP A 56 -17.82 16.00 8.72
N LEU A 57 -17.42 14.90 9.33
CA LEU A 57 -16.08 14.77 9.91
C LEU A 57 -14.99 15.05 8.87
N VAL A 58 -15.09 14.46 7.67
CA VAL A 58 -14.06 14.65 6.63
C VAL A 58 -13.98 16.10 6.18
N ARG A 59 -15.12 16.81 6.12
CA ARG A 59 -15.13 18.27 5.84
C ARG A 59 -14.43 19.09 6.93
N ASP A 60 -14.59 18.71 8.20
CA ASP A 60 -13.89 19.38 9.30
C ASP A 60 -12.40 19.04 9.34
N LEU A 61 -12.02 17.80 8.98
CA LEU A 61 -10.61 17.39 8.81
C LEU A 61 -9.88 18.24 7.77
N CYS A 62 -10.55 18.64 6.68
CA CYS A 62 -9.97 19.43 5.60
C CYS A 62 -10.01 20.96 5.86
N ARG A 63 -10.49 21.44 7.05
CA ARG A 63 -10.50 22.86 7.39
C ARG A 63 -9.09 23.37 7.62
N ASP A 64 -8.74 24.50 6.98
CA ASP A 64 -7.42 25.16 7.11
C ASP A 64 -6.23 24.24 6.78
N VAL A 65 -6.40 23.37 5.77
CA VAL A 65 -5.40 22.43 5.29
C VAL A 65 -5.00 22.78 3.86
N ASP A 66 -3.69 22.90 3.60
CA ASP A 66 -3.16 23.22 2.27
C ASP A 66 -3.18 22.01 1.33
N ALA A 67 -2.93 20.81 1.89
CA ALA A 67 -2.86 19.57 1.11
C ALA A 67 -3.29 18.35 1.92
N VAL A 68 -3.79 17.32 1.22
CA VAL A 68 -4.18 16.03 1.82
C VAL A 68 -3.32 14.92 1.24
N VAL A 69 -2.77 14.06 2.11
CA VAL A 69 -2.16 12.78 1.76
C VAL A 69 -3.10 11.66 2.21
N HIS A 70 -3.82 11.10 1.24
CA HIS A 70 -4.85 10.10 1.49
C HIS A 70 -4.28 8.69 1.45
N CYS A 71 -3.85 8.18 2.63
CA CYS A 71 -3.33 6.83 2.82
C CYS A 71 -4.37 5.83 3.33
N ALA A 72 -5.53 6.31 3.80
CA ALA A 72 -6.59 5.42 4.28
C ALA A 72 -7.17 4.58 3.15
N GLY A 73 -7.49 3.32 3.46
CA GLY A 73 -8.12 2.40 2.54
C GLY A 73 -8.19 0.98 3.08
N ALA A 74 -9.16 0.22 2.60
CA ALA A 74 -9.27 -1.20 2.90
C ALA A 74 -8.27 -1.99 2.03
N VAL A 75 -7.48 -2.86 2.66
CA VAL A 75 -6.46 -3.70 2.00
C VAL A 75 -6.77 -5.16 2.29
N GLY A 76 -6.61 -6.04 1.31
CA GLY A 76 -6.76 -7.48 1.54
C GLY A 76 -6.73 -8.31 0.25
N LEU A 77 -6.41 -9.59 0.41
CA LEU A 77 -6.47 -10.58 -0.66
C LEU A 77 -7.83 -11.30 -0.72
N TRP A 78 -8.72 -11.01 0.24
CA TRP A 78 -10.04 -11.62 0.38
C TRP A 78 -11.03 -10.63 1.00
N GLY A 79 -12.28 -10.65 0.55
CA GLY A 79 -13.35 -9.79 1.05
C GLY A 79 -14.45 -9.60 0.01
N ARG A 80 -15.57 -9.06 0.44
CA ARG A 80 -16.69 -8.74 -0.46
C ARG A 80 -16.40 -7.42 -1.20
N TYR A 81 -16.90 -7.29 -2.40
CA TYR A 81 -16.77 -6.05 -3.17
C TYR A 81 -17.27 -4.83 -2.39
N GLN A 82 -18.40 -4.97 -1.69
CA GLN A 82 -19.00 -3.88 -0.91
C GLN A 82 -18.08 -3.38 0.21
N ASP A 83 -17.38 -4.28 0.91
CA ASP A 83 -16.47 -3.91 2.01
C ASP A 83 -15.29 -3.08 1.46
N PHE A 84 -14.72 -3.51 0.32
CA PHE A 84 -13.68 -2.75 -0.38
C PHE A 84 -14.22 -1.45 -0.98
N HIS A 85 -15.45 -1.45 -1.51
CA HIS A 85 -16.05 -0.25 -2.08
C HIS A 85 -16.26 0.82 -1.02
N GLN A 86 -16.80 0.46 0.14
CA GLN A 86 -16.94 1.38 1.27
C GLN A 86 -15.59 1.90 1.75
N GLY A 87 -14.61 1.01 1.96
CA GLY A 87 -13.31 1.38 2.50
C GLY A 87 -12.35 2.05 1.52
N ASN A 88 -12.59 2.00 0.21
CA ASN A 88 -11.73 2.61 -0.79
C ASN A 88 -12.44 3.70 -1.60
N VAL A 89 -13.64 3.42 -2.14
CA VAL A 89 -14.31 4.36 -3.04
C VAL A 89 -15.04 5.45 -2.26
N LEU A 90 -15.96 5.06 -1.37
CA LEU A 90 -16.75 6.02 -0.59
C LEU A 90 -15.88 6.96 0.25
N VAL A 91 -14.89 6.41 0.97
CA VAL A 91 -13.99 7.25 1.79
C VAL A 91 -13.17 8.21 0.92
N THR A 92 -12.78 7.79 -0.29
CA THR A 92 -12.06 8.66 -1.24
C THR A 92 -12.98 9.73 -1.81
N GLU A 93 -14.23 9.40 -2.12
CA GLU A 93 -15.24 10.39 -2.58
C GLU A 93 -15.47 11.46 -1.50
N ASN A 94 -15.62 11.07 -0.24
CA ASN A 94 -15.76 12.02 0.87
C ASN A 94 -14.54 12.95 1.00
N VAL A 95 -13.32 12.40 0.84
CA VAL A 95 -12.09 13.20 0.89
C VAL A 95 -12.01 14.17 -0.30
N VAL A 96 -12.33 13.73 -1.51
CA VAL A 96 -12.36 14.58 -2.71
C VAL A 96 -13.38 15.72 -2.54
N GLU A 97 -14.60 15.38 -2.12
CA GLU A 97 -15.65 16.38 -1.90
C GLU A 97 -15.26 17.40 -0.83
N ALA A 98 -14.67 16.95 0.27
CA ALA A 98 -14.18 17.84 1.34
C ALA A 98 -13.05 18.74 0.86
N CYS A 99 -12.09 18.22 0.08
CA CYS A 99 -11.04 19.02 -0.53
C CYS A 99 -11.60 20.14 -1.40
N LEU A 100 -12.56 19.83 -2.26
CA LEU A 100 -13.21 20.83 -3.13
C LEU A 100 -13.98 21.88 -2.31
N LYS A 101 -14.79 21.45 -1.34
CA LYS A 101 -15.58 22.35 -0.48
C LYS A 101 -14.74 23.25 0.42
N ARG A 102 -13.56 22.80 0.84
CA ARG A 102 -12.64 23.53 1.72
C ARG A 102 -11.51 24.23 0.97
N HIS A 103 -11.53 24.19 -0.36
CA HIS A 103 -10.51 24.81 -1.22
C HIS A 103 -9.10 24.32 -0.90
N VAL A 104 -8.96 23.02 -0.54
CA VAL A 104 -7.66 22.37 -0.42
C VAL A 104 -6.98 22.40 -1.77
N ARG A 105 -5.75 22.86 -1.82
CA ARG A 105 -5.02 23.02 -3.09
C ARG A 105 -4.68 21.64 -3.72
N ARG A 106 -4.26 20.67 -2.90
CA ARG A 106 -3.68 19.41 -3.42
C ARG A 106 -4.16 18.16 -2.69
N LEU A 107 -4.39 17.10 -3.47
CA LEU A 107 -4.67 15.75 -2.98
C LEU A 107 -3.66 14.75 -3.56
N VAL A 108 -2.84 14.14 -2.71
CA VAL A 108 -1.97 13.00 -3.06
C VAL A 108 -2.64 11.73 -2.58
N HIS A 109 -3.04 10.87 -3.53
CA HIS A 109 -3.74 9.62 -3.25
C HIS A 109 -2.79 8.42 -3.26
N LEU A 110 -2.78 7.64 -2.18
CA LEU A 110 -2.08 6.37 -2.16
C LEU A 110 -2.91 5.29 -2.86
N SER A 111 -2.64 5.05 -4.12
CA SER A 111 -3.25 4.00 -4.94
C SER A 111 -2.50 2.65 -4.77
N SER A 112 -2.57 1.76 -5.73
CA SER A 112 -1.91 0.45 -5.65
C SER A 112 -1.61 -0.12 -7.04
N PRO A 113 -0.45 -0.75 -7.27
CA PRO A 113 -0.18 -1.45 -8.52
C PRO A 113 -0.96 -2.77 -8.65
N SER A 114 -1.71 -3.19 -7.64
CA SER A 114 -2.65 -4.32 -7.75
C SER A 114 -3.67 -4.13 -8.89
N ILE A 115 -3.91 -2.89 -9.31
CA ILE A 115 -4.78 -2.56 -10.45
C ILE A 115 -4.31 -3.20 -11.76
N TYR A 116 -3.01 -3.42 -11.93
CA TYR A 116 -2.46 -4.09 -13.12
C TYR A 116 -2.59 -5.61 -13.10
N PHE A 117 -2.96 -6.19 -11.94
CA PHE A 117 -2.83 -7.62 -11.72
C PHE A 117 -3.91 -8.43 -12.45
N ASP A 118 -3.53 -9.08 -13.52
CA ASP A 118 -4.38 -9.95 -14.34
C ASP A 118 -4.03 -11.45 -14.23
N GLY A 119 -3.05 -11.79 -13.36
CA GLY A 119 -2.60 -13.16 -13.13
C GLY A 119 -1.58 -13.68 -14.14
N ARG A 120 -1.06 -12.80 -15.01
CA ARG A 120 0.03 -13.09 -15.96
C ARG A 120 1.36 -12.58 -15.44
N ASP A 121 2.43 -12.94 -16.14
CA ASP A 121 3.76 -12.38 -15.90
C ASP A 121 3.87 -11.01 -16.55
N HIS A 122 4.41 -10.05 -15.81
CA HIS A 122 4.66 -8.68 -16.27
C HIS A 122 6.03 -8.20 -15.80
N LEU A 123 6.79 -7.61 -16.71
CA LEU A 123 8.08 -6.99 -16.43
C LEU A 123 8.05 -5.54 -16.93
N GLY A 124 8.40 -4.59 -16.06
CA GLY A 124 8.47 -3.17 -16.40
C GLY A 124 7.12 -2.56 -16.75
N LEU A 125 6.05 -2.85 -15.95
CA LEU A 125 4.72 -2.25 -16.17
C LEU A 125 4.77 -0.73 -16.04
N THR A 126 4.29 -0.04 -17.06
CA THR A 126 4.07 1.40 -17.04
C THR A 126 2.68 1.76 -16.51
N GLU A 127 2.47 3.02 -16.14
CA GLU A 127 1.21 3.49 -15.54
C GLU A 127 0.00 3.40 -16.47
N ASP A 128 0.23 3.33 -17.78
CA ASP A 128 -0.82 3.32 -18.80
C ASP A 128 -1.35 1.90 -19.10
N GLN A 129 -0.68 0.85 -18.58
CA GLN A 129 -1.03 -0.55 -18.82
C GLN A 129 -2.12 -1.09 -17.88
N VAL A 130 -3.12 -0.28 -17.58
CA VAL A 130 -4.25 -0.69 -16.72
C VAL A 130 -5.18 -1.62 -17.52
N PRO A 131 -5.50 -2.84 -17.01
CA PRO A 131 -6.37 -3.77 -17.71
C PRO A 131 -7.81 -3.28 -17.74
N LYS A 132 -8.55 -3.62 -18.81
CA LYS A 132 -9.99 -3.28 -18.96
C LYS A 132 -10.89 -3.99 -17.94
N ARG A 133 -10.44 -5.08 -17.33
CA ARG A 133 -11.22 -5.89 -16.36
C ARG A 133 -10.34 -6.28 -15.18
N PHE A 134 -10.86 -6.07 -13.98
CA PHE A 134 -10.18 -6.41 -12.73
C PHE A 134 -10.63 -7.79 -12.23
N LYS A 135 -9.67 -8.62 -11.87
CA LYS A 135 -9.95 -9.97 -11.34
C LYS A 135 -10.24 -10.00 -9.84
N HIS A 136 -9.92 -8.92 -9.14
CA HIS A 136 -10.05 -8.85 -7.68
C HIS A 136 -10.77 -7.59 -7.23
N PRO A 137 -11.72 -7.66 -6.27
CA PRO A 137 -12.47 -6.51 -5.76
C PRO A 137 -11.58 -5.36 -5.27
N TYR A 138 -10.49 -5.69 -4.57
CA TYR A 138 -9.53 -4.68 -4.10
C TYR A 138 -8.93 -3.87 -5.26
N ALA A 139 -8.46 -4.53 -6.32
CA ALA A 139 -7.92 -3.86 -7.50
C ALA A 139 -8.96 -2.95 -8.18
N ALA A 140 -10.18 -3.46 -8.37
CA ALA A 140 -11.28 -2.73 -8.97
C ALA A 140 -11.63 -1.46 -8.18
N THR A 141 -11.74 -1.58 -6.85
CA THR A 141 -12.11 -0.44 -5.99
C THR A 141 -10.97 0.56 -5.81
N LYS A 142 -9.69 0.13 -5.81
CA LYS A 142 -8.55 1.05 -5.84
C LYS A 142 -8.47 1.84 -7.13
N TYR A 143 -8.73 1.20 -8.27
CA TYR A 143 -8.80 1.91 -9.55
C TYR A 143 -9.98 2.89 -9.60
N LEU A 144 -11.17 2.48 -9.16
CA LEU A 144 -12.33 3.35 -9.13
C LEU A 144 -12.11 4.58 -8.23
N ALA A 145 -11.51 4.38 -7.06
CA ALA A 145 -11.11 5.48 -6.16
C ALA A 145 -10.12 6.44 -6.84
N GLU A 146 -9.12 5.90 -7.54
CA GLU A 146 -8.15 6.70 -8.29
C GLU A 146 -8.83 7.53 -9.39
N GLN A 147 -9.82 6.97 -10.11
CA GLN A 147 -10.60 7.71 -11.11
C GLN A 147 -11.41 8.85 -10.48
N LYS A 148 -11.96 8.66 -9.27
CA LYS A 148 -12.65 9.74 -8.53
C LYS A 148 -11.69 10.89 -8.18
N VAL A 149 -10.46 10.56 -7.80
CA VAL A 149 -9.41 11.56 -7.54
C VAL A 149 -9.07 12.32 -8.81
N PHE A 150 -8.84 11.65 -9.92
CA PHE A 150 -8.51 12.31 -11.19
C PHE A 150 -9.65 13.16 -11.75
N GLY A 151 -10.91 12.73 -11.59
CA GLY A 151 -12.07 13.54 -11.99
C GLY A 151 -12.17 14.89 -11.26
N ALA A 152 -11.56 15.04 -10.09
CA ALA A 152 -11.59 16.29 -9.35
C ALA A 152 -10.73 17.41 -9.96
N GLN A 153 -9.85 17.09 -10.92
CA GLN A 153 -9.06 18.10 -11.64
C GLN A 153 -9.93 19.07 -12.43
N GLU A 154 -11.04 18.61 -12.97
CA GLU A 154 -11.99 19.43 -13.71
C GLU A 154 -12.57 20.57 -12.83
N PHE A 155 -12.50 20.40 -11.51
CA PHE A 155 -12.95 21.37 -10.52
C PHE A 155 -11.79 22.13 -9.86
N GLY A 156 -10.57 22.05 -10.41
CA GLY A 156 -9.41 22.81 -9.98
C GLY A 156 -8.58 22.19 -8.84
N LEU A 157 -8.88 20.97 -8.39
CA LEU A 157 -8.06 20.28 -7.39
C LEU A 157 -6.78 19.71 -8.05
N GLU A 158 -5.62 20.08 -7.55
CA GLU A 158 -4.34 19.46 -7.96
C GLU A 158 -4.26 18.04 -7.40
N VAL A 159 -4.14 17.05 -8.27
CA VAL A 159 -4.16 15.63 -7.83
C VAL A 159 -2.97 14.84 -8.37
N LEU A 160 -2.51 13.90 -7.56
CA LEU A 160 -1.53 12.87 -7.93
C LEU A 160 -1.92 11.54 -7.30
N ALA A 161 -1.61 10.42 -7.96
CA ALA A 161 -1.78 9.09 -7.39
C ALA A 161 -0.46 8.33 -7.39
N LEU A 162 -0.06 7.79 -6.24
CA LEU A 162 1.13 6.93 -6.13
C LEU A 162 0.72 5.46 -6.03
N ARG A 163 1.38 4.60 -6.79
CA ARG A 163 1.15 3.14 -6.85
C ARG A 163 2.39 2.39 -6.33
N PRO A 164 2.61 2.35 -4.99
CA PRO A 164 3.79 1.70 -4.43
C PRO A 164 3.66 0.18 -4.41
N ARG A 165 4.74 -0.54 -4.77
CA ARG A 165 4.80 -2.01 -4.75
C ARG A 165 5.44 -2.51 -3.46
N PHE A 166 4.79 -3.46 -2.78
CA PHE A 166 5.34 -4.17 -1.60
C PHE A 166 6.14 -3.27 -0.66
N VAL A 167 5.46 -2.31 -0.04
CA VAL A 167 6.13 -1.37 0.89
C VAL A 167 6.61 -2.13 2.13
N THR A 168 7.89 -1.95 2.49
CA THR A 168 8.50 -2.60 3.65
C THR A 168 9.40 -1.65 4.44
N GLY A 169 9.65 -2.00 5.68
CA GLY A 169 10.46 -1.26 6.65
C GLY A 169 9.92 -1.44 8.07
N ALA A 170 10.50 -0.75 9.04
CA ALA A 170 10.03 -0.80 10.43
C ALA A 170 8.55 -0.40 10.54
N GLY A 171 7.72 -1.24 11.15
CA GLY A 171 6.27 -1.04 11.28
C GLY A 171 5.44 -1.81 10.24
N ASP A 172 6.04 -2.52 9.28
CA ASP A 172 5.30 -3.34 8.31
C ASP A 172 4.66 -4.57 8.99
N MET A 173 3.33 -4.59 9.06
CA MET A 173 2.52 -5.70 9.58
C MET A 173 1.85 -6.51 8.46
N SER A 174 2.13 -6.22 7.19
CA SER A 174 1.35 -6.72 6.05
C SER A 174 1.88 -8.05 5.48
N ILE A 175 3.15 -8.10 5.10
CA ILE A 175 3.71 -9.19 4.29
C ILE A 175 4.49 -10.19 5.16
N PHE A 176 5.59 -9.75 5.74
CA PHE A 176 6.54 -10.64 6.40
C PHE A 176 6.01 -11.29 7.68
N PRO A 177 5.22 -10.64 8.54
CA PRO A 177 4.63 -11.28 9.71
C PRO A 177 3.79 -12.51 9.35
N ARG A 178 3.02 -12.41 8.26
CA ARG A 178 2.20 -13.53 7.76
C ARG A 178 3.08 -14.68 7.24
N LEU A 179 4.13 -14.39 6.49
CA LEU A 179 5.07 -15.38 5.96
C LEU A 179 5.86 -16.06 7.08
N LEU A 180 6.35 -15.31 8.07
CA LEU A 180 7.02 -15.85 9.27
C LEU A 180 6.11 -16.81 10.03
N LYS A 181 4.84 -16.41 10.27
CA LYS A 181 3.85 -17.27 10.92
C LYS A 181 3.58 -18.56 10.14
N MET A 182 3.51 -18.48 8.80
CA MET A 182 3.32 -19.68 7.96
C MET A 182 4.56 -20.57 7.99
N GLN A 183 5.76 -20.03 7.95
CA GLN A 183 7.00 -20.79 7.98
C GLN A 183 7.23 -21.45 9.34
N ARG A 184 7.00 -20.75 10.45
CA ARG A 184 7.05 -21.35 11.81
C ARG A 184 6.11 -22.56 11.96
N LYS A 185 5.01 -22.58 11.20
CA LYS A 185 4.07 -23.72 11.14
C LYS A 185 4.44 -24.78 10.07
N GLY A 186 5.56 -24.62 9.36
CA GLY A 186 5.98 -25.53 8.29
C GLY A 186 5.05 -25.54 7.07
N ARG A 187 4.24 -24.49 6.87
CA ARG A 187 3.21 -24.39 5.82
C ARG A 187 3.63 -23.59 4.60
N LEU A 188 4.78 -22.91 4.66
CA LEU A 188 5.27 -22.12 3.53
C LEU A 188 6.06 -23.01 2.56
N ALA A 189 5.85 -22.76 1.27
CA ALA A 189 6.57 -23.45 0.20
C ALA A 189 6.80 -22.49 -0.96
N ILE A 190 7.89 -22.67 -1.68
CA ILE A 190 8.18 -22.02 -2.94
C ILE A 190 7.17 -22.50 -3.98
N ILE A 191 6.46 -21.55 -4.60
CA ILE A 191 5.45 -21.86 -5.62
C ILE A 191 6.06 -21.74 -7.01
N GLY A 192 5.94 -22.81 -7.81
CA GLY A 192 6.57 -22.87 -9.13
C GLY A 192 8.08 -23.11 -9.04
N ASN A 193 8.85 -22.42 -9.88
CA ASN A 193 10.31 -22.54 -9.93
C ASN A 193 11.06 -21.60 -8.95
N GLY A 194 10.35 -20.68 -8.31
CA GLY A 194 10.93 -19.74 -7.35
C GLY A 194 11.76 -18.59 -7.94
N LEU A 195 11.76 -18.43 -9.26
CA LEU A 195 12.58 -17.43 -9.97
C LEU A 195 11.83 -16.14 -10.31
N ASN A 196 10.58 -16.02 -9.86
CA ASN A 196 9.76 -14.84 -10.17
C ASN A 196 10.33 -13.58 -9.56
N LYS A 197 10.48 -12.56 -10.40
CA LYS A 197 10.98 -11.23 -10.02
C LYS A 197 9.85 -10.30 -9.62
N VAL A 198 10.06 -9.56 -8.56
CA VAL A 198 9.11 -8.58 -8.04
C VAL A 198 9.83 -7.33 -7.58
N ASP A 199 9.10 -6.22 -7.54
CA ASP A 199 9.57 -4.99 -6.92
C ASP A 199 9.14 -4.89 -5.46
N PHE A 200 9.98 -4.19 -4.69
CA PHE A 200 9.70 -3.72 -3.35
C PHE A 200 9.93 -2.21 -3.27
N THR A 201 9.33 -1.59 -2.28
CA THR A 201 9.50 -0.17 -1.97
C THR A 201 9.92 -0.03 -0.51
N SER A 202 11.07 0.58 -0.22
CA SER A 202 11.35 1.04 1.13
C SER A 202 10.33 2.10 1.53
N VAL A 203 9.81 2.03 2.76
CA VAL A 203 8.89 3.05 3.27
C VAL A 203 9.55 4.44 3.32
N GLN A 204 10.86 4.51 3.49
CA GLN A 204 11.61 5.78 3.45
C GLN A 204 11.60 6.37 2.04
N ASN A 205 11.86 5.57 1.00
CA ASN A 205 11.77 6.02 -0.38
C ASN A 205 10.33 6.44 -0.75
N LEU A 206 9.32 5.74 -0.22
CA LEU A 206 7.93 6.15 -0.41
C LEU A 206 7.62 7.49 0.29
N ASN A 207 8.17 7.74 1.46
CA ASN A 207 8.01 9.03 2.15
C ASN A 207 8.58 10.19 1.31
N GLU A 208 9.75 10.00 0.70
CA GLU A 208 10.33 10.98 -0.23
C GLU A 208 9.42 11.19 -1.45
N ALA A 209 8.90 10.14 -2.06
CA ALA A 209 7.96 10.25 -3.18
C ALA A 209 6.67 10.99 -2.80
N LEU A 210 6.13 10.77 -1.60
CA LEU A 210 4.97 11.49 -1.08
C LEU A 210 5.29 12.98 -0.86
N LEU A 211 6.46 13.30 -0.31
CA LEU A 211 6.90 14.68 -0.12
C LEU A 211 7.12 15.37 -1.47
N SER A 212 7.82 14.74 -2.43
CA SER A 212 7.98 15.25 -3.79
C SER A 212 6.61 15.50 -4.46
N SER A 213 5.63 14.62 -4.23
CA SER A 213 4.27 14.79 -4.75
C SER A 213 3.55 16.00 -4.13
N LEU A 214 3.79 16.30 -2.85
CA LEU A 214 3.26 17.50 -2.19
C LEU A 214 3.88 18.78 -2.74
N LEU A 215 5.11 18.75 -3.21
CA LEU A 215 5.85 19.88 -3.74
C LEU A 215 5.80 19.98 -5.28
N ALA A 216 5.26 18.97 -5.95
CA ALA A 216 5.20 18.90 -7.41
C ALA A 216 4.44 20.06 -8.05
N SER A 217 4.74 20.37 -9.32
CA SER A 217 4.09 21.46 -10.06
C SER A 217 3.96 21.15 -11.54
N GLY A 218 3.19 21.97 -12.25
CA GLY A 218 3.09 21.92 -13.71
C GLY A 218 2.69 20.54 -14.24
N SER A 219 3.50 20.00 -15.15
CA SER A 219 3.22 18.74 -15.86
C SER A 219 3.29 17.50 -14.99
N ALA A 220 3.73 17.61 -13.73
CA ALA A 220 3.70 16.50 -12.77
C ALA A 220 2.30 16.24 -12.22
N LEU A 221 1.41 17.24 -12.26
CA LEU A 221 0.05 17.10 -11.74
C LEU A 221 -0.82 16.24 -12.66
N GLY A 222 -1.86 15.65 -12.10
CA GLY A 222 -2.86 14.90 -12.86
C GLY A 222 -2.42 13.52 -13.32
N LYS A 223 -1.40 12.94 -12.72
CA LYS A 223 -0.83 11.67 -13.16
C LYS A 223 -0.75 10.64 -12.04
N ALA A 224 -0.80 9.36 -12.46
CA ALA A 224 -0.39 8.25 -11.61
C ALA A 224 1.12 8.00 -11.74
N TYR A 225 1.72 7.48 -10.67
CA TYR A 225 3.14 7.18 -10.58
C TYR A 225 3.37 5.82 -9.95
N ASN A 226 4.04 4.94 -10.66
CA ASN A 226 4.57 3.72 -10.10
C ASN A 226 5.74 4.04 -9.16
N ILE A 227 5.72 3.45 -7.97
CA ILE A 227 6.77 3.66 -6.98
C ILE A 227 7.35 2.31 -6.57
N SER A 228 8.66 2.17 -6.73
CA SER A 228 9.44 1.03 -6.23
C SER A 228 10.90 1.44 -6.01
N ASN A 229 11.71 0.54 -5.49
CA ASN A 229 13.14 0.77 -5.40
C ASN A 229 13.86 0.73 -6.78
N GLY A 230 13.14 0.43 -7.88
CA GLY A 230 13.70 0.36 -9.23
C GLY A 230 14.74 -0.76 -9.43
N ALA A 231 14.79 -1.71 -8.53
CA ALA A 231 15.73 -2.84 -8.53
C ALA A 231 14.96 -4.15 -8.26
N PRO A 232 14.36 -4.77 -9.30
CA PRO A 232 13.61 -6.01 -9.16
C PRO A 232 14.47 -7.16 -8.65
N VAL A 233 13.93 -7.95 -7.73
CA VAL A 233 14.63 -9.07 -7.09
C VAL A 233 13.78 -10.35 -7.15
N PRO A 234 14.39 -11.56 -7.10
CA PRO A 234 13.66 -12.80 -6.90
C PRO A 234 12.91 -12.76 -5.56
N LEU A 235 11.60 -13.00 -5.58
CA LEU A 235 10.76 -12.94 -4.37
C LEU A 235 11.28 -13.86 -3.27
N TRP A 236 11.68 -15.07 -3.62
CA TRP A 236 12.07 -16.08 -2.64
C TRP A 236 13.45 -15.82 -2.00
N ASP A 237 14.33 -15.07 -2.67
CA ASP A 237 15.58 -14.58 -2.07
C ASP A 237 15.29 -13.60 -0.95
N VAL A 238 14.34 -12.69 -1.17
CA VAL A 238 13.88 -11.73 -0.16
C VAL A 238 13.21 -12.45 1.03
N VAL A 239 12.32 -13.41 0.75
CA VAL A 239 11.66 -14.20 1.79
C VAL A 239 12.70 -14.94 2.62
N ASN A 240 13.66 -15.64 1.98
CA ASN A 240 14.69 -16.38 2.67
C ASN A 240 15.70 -15.50 3.41
N TYR A 241 15.96 -14.29 2.92
CA TYR A 241 16.72 -13.29 3.64
C TYR A 241 16.08 -12.97 4.99
N VAL A 242 14.79 -12.62 4.99
CA VAL A 242 14.04 -12.32 6.22
C VAL A 242 14.00 -13.55 7.14
N MET A 243 13.78 -14.76 6.62
CA MET A 243 13.80 -15.99 7.44
C MET A 243 15.14 -16.15 8.17
N ARG A 244 16.28 -15.97 7.47
CA ARG A 244 17.62 -16.02 8.08
C ARG A 244 17.79 -14.97 9.16
N GLN A 245 17.46 -13.71 8.87
CA GLN A 245 17.57 -12.61 9.84
C GLN A 245 16.73 -12.86 11.09
N MET A 246 15.61 -13.54 10.96
CA MET A 246 14.69 -13.86 12.06
C MET A 246 15.01 -15.19 12.77
N GLY A 247 16.08 -15.89 12.40
CA GLY A 247 16.41 -17.20 12.97
C GLY A 247 15.38 -18.30 12.67
N VAL A 248 14.59 -18.13 11.60
CA VAL A 248 13.59 -19.11 11.14
C VAL A 248 14.19 -19.92 9.98
N PRO A 249 13.95 -21.24 9.91
CA PRO A 249 14.44 -22.04 8.79
C PRO A 249 14.03 -21.48 7.43
N GLN A 250 14.95 -21.50 6.47
CA GLN A 250 14.67 -21.05 5.11
C GLN A 250 13.60 -21.94 4.44
N VAL A 251 12.88 -21.36 3.48
CA VAL A 251 11.90 -22.08 2.67
C VAL A 251 12.65 -22.82 1.57
N THR A 252 12.63 -24.14 1.62
CA THR A 252 13.32 -25.03 0.66
C THR A 252 12.37 -25.98 -0.05
N ARG A 253 11.12 -26.08 0.40
CA ARG A 253 10.11 -26.97 -0.19
C ARG A 253 9.48 -26.30 -1.39
N TYR A 254 9.39 -27.01 -2.50
CA TYR A 254 8.72 -26.57 -3.73
C TYR A 254 7.33 -27.19 -3.86
N ARG A 255 6.42 -26.45 -4.47
CA ARG A 255 5.09 -26.93 -4.89
C ARG A 255 4.79 -26.46 -6.31
N SER A 256 4.26 -27.38 -7.13
CA SER A 256 3.77 -27.03 -8.47
C SER A 256 2.73 -25.90 -8.37
N PHE A 257 2.86 -24.90 -9.24
CA PHE A 257 1.89 -23.80 -9.31
C PHE A 257 0.48 -24.31 -9.61
N GLY A 258 0.32 -25.22 -10.58
CA GLY A 258 -0.99 -25.78 -10.94
C GLY A 258 -1.68 -26.47 -9.76
N LEU A 259 -0.94 -27.32 -9.02
CA LEU A 259 -1.48 -27.99 -7.84
C LEU A 259 -1.85 -26.96 -6.74
N ALA A 260 -0.96 -26.05 -6.42
CA ALA A 260 -1.21 -25.04 -5.39
C ALA A 260 -2.40 -24.13 -5.75
N TYR A 261 -2.53 -23.76 -7.01
CA TYR A 261 -3.65 -22.96 -7.53
C TYR A 261 -4.99 -23.72 -7.44
N SER A 262 -5.01 -25.03 -7.79
CA SER A 262 -6.21 -25.85 -7.69
C SER A 262 -6.66 -26.04 -6.23
N VAL A 263 -5.71 -26.30 -5.32
CA VAL A 263 -6.00 -26.40 -3.87
C VAL A 263 -6.53 -25.05 -3.34
N ALA A 264 -5.94 -23.93 -3.76
CA ALA A 264 -6.42 -22.60 -3.41
C ALA A 264 -7.84 -22.35 -3.93
N ALA A 265 -8.17 -22.79 -5.15
CA ALA A 265 -9.51 -22.66 -5.72
C ALA A 265 -10.57 -23.43 -4.91
N LEU A 266 -10.26 -24.67 -4.50
CA LEU A 266 -11.12 -25.47 -3.63
C LEU A 266 -11.30 -24.82 -2.25
N ASN A 267 -10.21 -24.33 -1.66
CA ASN A 267 -10.25 -23.61 -0.37
C ASN A 267 -11.11 -22.34 -0.44
N GLU A 268 -10.98 -21.55 -1.52
CA GLU A 268 -11.83 -20.39 -1.75
C GLU A 268 -13.31 -20.78 -1.91
N GLY A 269 -13.59 -21.85 -2.66
CA GLY A 269 -14.95 -22.38 -2.85
C GLY A 269 -15.59 -22.71 -1.51
N PHE A 270 -14.87 -23.47 -0.67
CA PHE A 270 -15.32 -23.82 0.67
C PHE A 270 -15.58 -22.60 1.55
N CYS A 271 -14.61 -21.66 1.60
CA CYS A 271 -14.77 -20.42 2.39
C CYS A 271 -15.93 -19.53 1.91
N LYS A 272 -16.25 -19.53 0.61
CA LYS A 272 -17.42 -18.79 0.08
C LYS A 272 -18.76 -19.37 0.54
N LEU A 273 -18.84 -20.69 0.68
CA LEU A 273 -20.05 -21.40 1.10
C LEU A 273 -20.21 -21.41 2.64
N TRP A 274 -19.12 -21.20 3.38
CA TRP A 274 -19.14 -21.22 4.83
C TRP A 274 -19.79 -19.96 5.42
N PRO A 275 -20.62 -20.07 6.48
CA PRO A 275 -21.15 -18.91 7.19
C PRO A 275 -20.04 -17.93 7.64
N GLY A 276 -20.24 -16.63 7.42
CA GLY A 276 -19.24 -15.61 7.75
C GLY A 276 -18.12 -15.45 6.73
N ARG A 277 -18.02 -16.31 5.70
CA ARG A 277 -17.03 -16.26 4.62
C ARG A 277 -15.60 -15.99 5.11
N PRO A 278 -15.03 -16.88 5.95
CA PRO A 278 -13.70 -16.68 6.53
C PRO A 278 -12.64 -16.50 5.44
N GLU A 279 -11.57 -15.78 5.76
CA GLU A 279 -10.44 -15.64 4.83
C GLU A 279 -9.80 -17.00 4.57
N PRO A 280 -9.66 -17.43 3.30
CA PRO A 280 -9.01 -18.69 2.96
C PRO A 280 -7.52 -18.65 3.33
N THR A 281 -7.02 -19.72 3.90
CA THR A 281 -5.59 -19.87 4.20
C THR A 281 -4.73 -19.78 2.93
N LEU A 282 -5.27 -20.30 1.83
CA LEU A 282 -4.68 -20.22 0.49
C LEU A 282 -5.70 -19.62 -0.47
N SER A 283 -5.32 -18.57 -1.19
CA SER A 283 -6.13 -17.96 -2.23
C SER A 283 -5.43 -18.03 -3.59
N ARG A 284 -6.21 -18.11 -4.66
CA ARG A 284 -5.66 -18.09 -6.03
C ARG A 284 -4.82 -16.86 -6.29
N LEU A 285 -5.29 -15.70 -5.82
CA LEU A 285 -4.54 -14.45 -5.93
C LEU A 285 -3.19 -14.56 -5.18
N GLY A 286 -3.18 -15.10 -3.96
CA GLY A 286 -1.95 -15.33 -3.20
C GLY A 286 -0.97 -16.24 -3.94
N MET A 287 -1.46 -17.33 -4.54
CA MET A 287 -0.60 -18.25 -5.33
C MET A 287 0.00 -17.55 -6.56
N GLN A 288 -0.78 -16.72 -7.24
CA GLN A 288 -0.29 -15.95 -8.39
C GLN A 288 0.76 -14.91 -7.95
N VAL A 289 0.51 -14.18 -6.88
CA VAL A 289 1.47 -13.20 -6.32
C VAL A 289 2.79 -13.85 -5.93
N MET A 290 2.75 -15.10 -5.41
CA MET A 290 3.94 -15.85 -5.00
C MET A 290 4.70 -16.50 -6.16
N ASN A 291 4.14 -16.51 -7.38
CA ASN A 291 4.73 -17.23 -8.53
C ASN A 291 4.96 -16.35 -9.76
N LYS A 292 4.23 -15.25 -9.91
CA LYS A 292 4.31 -14.44 -11.13
C LYS A 292 5.34 -13.35 -11.05
N ASN A 293 6.02 -13.08 -12.17
CA ASN A 293 6.81 -11.86 -12.31
C ASN A 293 5.88 -10.65 -12.25
N PHE A 294 6.28 -9.64 -11.48
CA PHE A 294 5.52 -8.41 -11.41
C PHE A 294 6.45 -7.25 -11.05
N THR A 295 6.95 -6.56 -12.05
CA THR A 295 7.85 -5.42 -11.89
C THR A 295 7.29 -4.17 -12.55
N LEU A 296 7.68 -3.01 -12.04
CA LEU A 296 7.19 -1.70 -12.45
C LEU A 296 8.28 -0.91 -13.15
N ASP A 297 7.90 -0.14 -14.14
CA ASP A 297 8.70 0.97 -14.65
C ASP A 297 8.42 2.20 -13.77
N ILE A 298 9.47 2.83 -13.26
CA ILE A 298 9.40 4.04 -12.43
C ILE A 298 9.92 5.29 -13.14
N SER A 299 10.14 5.22 -14.44
CA SER A 299 10.69 6.33 -15.22
C SER A 299 9.84 7.59 -15.15
N ARG A 300 8.51 7.45 -15.07
CA ARG A 300 7.60 8.58 -14.89
C ARG A 300 7.82 9.29 -13.55
N ALA A 301 7.99 8.54 -12.46
CA ALA A 301 8.28 9.12 -11.14
C ALA A 301 9.66 9.81 -11.12
N ARG A 302 10.66 9.19 -11.74
CA ARG A 302 11.99 9.81 -11.89
C ARG A 302 11.93 11.13 -12.65
N HIS A 303 11.22 11.15 -13.77
CA HIS A 303 11.18 12.33 -14.65
C HIS A 303 10.37 13.49 -14.07
N TYR A 304 9.21 13.22 -13.46
CA TYR A 304 8.29 14.28 -13.04
C TYR A 304 8.34 14.61 -11.55
N LEU A 305 8.78 13.68 -10.70
CA LEU A 305 8.85 13.87 -9.25
C LEU A 305 10.29 13.93 -8.72
N ASP A 306 11.28 13.85 -9.61
CA ASP A 306 12.70 13.73 -9.25
C ASP A 306 12.93 12.58 -8.25
N TYR A 307 12.16 11.49 -8.44
CA TYR A 307 12.16 10.35 -7.54
C TYR A 307 13.38 9.46 -7.76
N GLU A 308 14.33 9.49 -6.81
CA GLU A 308 15.48 8.58 -6.81
C GLU A 308 15.50 7.77 -5.51
N PRO A 309 15.30 6.44 -5.58
CA PRO A 309 15.31 5.58 -4.39
C PRO A 309 16.70 5.54 -3.75
N LYS A 310 16.85 6.10 -2.55
CA LYS A 310 18.14 6.21 -1.82
C LYS A 310 18.38 5.04 -0.87
N VAL A 311 17.32 4.45 -0.33
CA VAL A 311 17.40 3.37 0.65
C VAL A 311 17.24 2.03 -0.05
N SER A 312 18.23 1.14 0.09
CA SER A 312 18.19 -0.18 -0.52
C SER A 312 17.07 -1.05 0.09
N LEU A 313 16.60 -2.05 -0.66
CA LEU A 313 15.67 -3.05 -0.14
C LEU A 313 16.24 -3.74 1.11
N TRP A 314 17.49 -4.12 1.07
CA TRP A 314 18.16 -4.87 2.15
C TRP A 314 18.21 -4.06 3.44
N THR A 315 18.53 -2.77 3.35
CA THR A 315 18.47 -1.83 4.50
C THR A 315 17.05 -1.77 5.08
N ALA A 316 16.02 -1.64 4.24
CA ALA A 316 14.63 -1.60 4.70
C ALA A 316 14.19 -2.92 5.36
N LEU A 317 14.70 -4.07 4.88
CA LEU A 317 14.45 -5.38 5.48
C LEU A 317 15.17 -5.54 6.83
N ASP A 318 16.39 -5.03 6.97
CA ASP A 318 17.12 -5.04 8.24
C ASP A 318 16.39 -4.17 9.28
N GLU A 319 15.88 -3.01 8.89
CA GLU A 319 15.04 -2.18 9.76
C GLU A 319 13.75 -2.91 10.19
N PHE A 320 13.08 -3.58 9.23
CA PHE A 320 11.92 -4.41 9.55
C PHE A 320 12.28 -5.49 10.58
N CYS A 321 13.35 -6.24 10.34
CA CYS A 321 13.77 -7.34 11.21
C CYS A 321 14.18 -6.85 12.60
N GLY A 322 14.91 -5.74 12.70
CA GLY A 322 15.29 -5.11 13.97
C GLY A 322 14.06 -4.66 14.76
N TRP A 323 13.14 -3.95 14.07
CA TRP A 323 11.90 -3.51 14.70
C TRP A 323 11.02 -4.69 15.15
N TRP A 324 10.89 -5.74 14.33
CA TRP A 324 10.08 -6.90 14.64
C TRP A 324 10.62 -7.66 15.87
N LYS A 325 11.93 -7.89 15.92
CA LYS A 325 12.57 -8.52 17.10
C LYS A 325 12.33 -7.73 18.38
N ALA A 326 12.34 -6.40 18.30
CA ALA A 326 12.06 -5.55 19.46
C ALA A 326 10.59 -5.63 19.94
N GLN A 327 9.65 -6.03 19.06
CA GLN A 327 8.24 -6.27 19.44
C GLN A 327 8.02 -7.66 20.06
N ASP A 328 8.75 -8.69 19.61
CA ASP A 328 8.62 -10.08 20.07
C ASP A 328 9.21 -10.29 21.51
N ILE A 329 9.94 -9.31 22.03
CA ILE A 329 10.47 -9.31 23.40
C ILE A 329 9.41 -8.82 24.43
N ARG A 330 8.23 -8.43 23.98
CA ARG A 330 7.09 -8.05 24.81
C ARG A 330 6.00 -9.12 24.78
#